data_d98e99a53b3fc2773e11063d8022908b
#
_entry.id   d98e99a53b3fc2773e11063d8022908b
#
_cell.length_a   1.000
_cell.length_b   1.000
_cell.length_c   1.000
_cell.angle_alpha   90.00
_cell.angle_beta   90.00
_cell.angle_gamma   90.00
#
_symmetry.space_group_name_H-M   'P 1'
#
loop_
_entity.id
_entity.type
_entity.pdbx_description
1 polymer ?
#
loop_
_entity_poly.entity_id
_entity_poly.type
_entity_poly.pdbx_seq_one_letter_code
_entity_poly.pdbx_strand_id
1 'polypeptide(L)'
;MSYKRLIPCIFIYKGKAIKWFDDKEVVSDDVIGLAKQYCDKGADELIVFDLSNTDDEHDEAIDLMKKVNRAISIPMVAGGNVRRQEDVKKILYTGAKRAILNFSKPLSFELIEEVSKRFGKERIAVSLNDFDALFKQQHLIDKFSSEIIFMHRLDLLSVMNITEIPCVVLTDTMEQEEILKILKCKGVKGVSGMLISEPALDIDAFKNHCISEGIQMTSLESTMSFSDFTLNTDGLLPVVVQDYKTNEVLMMAYMNEEAFEHTLKSGKMTYYSRSRQCRWVKGETSGHYQYVKALSADCDNDTLLAKVEQIGAACHTGNHTCFYRQIVGNEYDSKNPLQVFESVYATIADTKQHPKEGSYTNYLFDKGIDKILKKLG
;
A
#
# COMPACT_ATOMS: atom_id res chain seq x y z
N MET A 1 -15.76 14.72 5.35
CA MET A 1 -16.38 13.39 5.08
C MET A 1 -15.26 12.36 5.00
N SER A 2 -15.46 11.12 5.42
CA SER A 2 -14.36 10.16 5.51
C SER A 2 -14.54 9.07 4.47
N TYR A 3 -13.55 8.90 3.63
CA TYR A 3 -13.50 7.89 2.59
C TYR A 3 -13.39 6.48 3.15
N LYS A 4 -13.98 5.52 2.45
CA LYS A 4 -13.93 4.09 2.74
C LYS A 4 -12.79 3.43 1.95
N ARG A 5 -12.23 2.34 2.49
CA ARG A 5 -11.11 1.59 1.92
C ARG A 5 -11.50 0.15 1.63
N LEU A 6 -11.01 -0.40 0.53
CA LEU A 6 -10.99 -1.83 0.24
C LEU A 6 -9.60 -2.37 0.56
N ILE A 7 -9.51 -3.29 1.50
CA ILE A 7 -8.27 -3.70 2.14
C ILE A 7 -8.13 -5.23 2.01
N PRO A 8 -7.47 -5.77 0.98
CA PRO A 8 -7.16 -7.20 0.96
C PRO A 8 -6.39 -7.62 2.20
N CYS A 9 -6.52 -8.89 2.60
CA CYS A 9 -5.72 -9.48 3.66
C CYS A 9 -4.95 -10.70 3.16
N ILE A 10 -3.75 -10.91 3.70
CA ILE A 10 -2.92 -12.07 3.47
C ILE A 10 -2.64 -12.73 4.81
N PHE A 11 -2.96 -14.03 4.92
CA PHE A 11 -2.61 -14.85 6.07
C PHE A 11 -1.36 -15.67 5.72
N ILE A 12 -0.24 -15.39 6.38
CA ILE A 12 1.02 -16.11 6.15
C ILE A 12 1.08 -17.33 7.07
N TYR A 13 1.20 -18.50 6.48
CA TYR A 13 1.42 -19.76 7.17
C TYR A 13 2.50 -20.57 6.45
N LYS A 14 3.59 -20.90 7.13
CA LYS A 14 4.74 -21.63 6.56
C LYS A 14 5.25 -21.02 5.24
N GLY A 15 5.39 -19.69 5.21
CA GLY A 15 5.89 -18.96 4.05
C GLY A 15 4.93 -18.81 2.87
N LYS A 16 3.68 -19.28 2.98
CA LYS A 16 2.65 -19.24 1.93
C LYS A 16 1.47 -18.40 2.36
N ALA A 17 0.74 -17.86 1.38
CA ALA A 17 -0.55 -17.23 1.60
C ALA A 17 -1.65 -18.28 1.66
N ILE A 18 -2.41 -18.30 2.74
CA ILE A 18 -3.57 -19.19 2.95
C ILE A 18 -4.87 -18.40 2.93
N LYS A 19 -5.97 -19.11 2.74
CA LYS A 19 -7.31 -18.53 2.50
C LYS A 19 -7.88 -17.80 3.70
N TRP A 20 -7.78 -18.41 4.89
CA TRP A 20 -8.33 -17.86 6.12
C TRP A 20 -7.56 -18.38 7.35
N PHE A 21 -7.74 -17.76 8.51
CA PHE A 21 -6.99 -18.14 9.71
C PHE A 21 -7.29 -19.58 10.22
N ASP A 22 -8.46 -20.14 9.92
CA ASP A 22 -8.85 -21.54 10.22
C ASP A 22 -8.91 -22.44 8.98
N ASP A 23 -8.80 -21.88 7.77
CA ASP A 23 -8.71 -22.61 6.50
C ASP A 23 -7.29 -22.49 5.93
N LYS A 24 -6.54 -23.62 6.00
CA LYS A 24 -5.14 -23.70 5.55
C LYS A 24 -4.99 -23.96 4.05
N GLU A 25 -6.07 -23.88 3.27
CA GLU A 25 -5.99 -23.94 1.81
C GLU A 25 -5.04 -22.84 1.29
N VAL A 26 -4.05 -23.25 0.47
CA VAL A 26 -3.05 -22.33 -0.07
C VAL A 26 -3.66 -21.55 -1.24
N VAL A 27 -3.69 -20.22 -1.11
CA VAL A 27 -4.10 -19.29 -2.16
C VAL A 27 -2.94 -18.98 -3.10
N SER A 28 -1.73 -18.83 -2.54
CA SER A 28 -0.52 -18.55 -3.32
C SER A 28 0.73 -19.01 -2.59
N ASP A 29 1.65 -19.62 -3.33
CA ASP A 29 3.02 -19.88 -2.87
C ASP A 29 3.91 -18.62 -2.99
N ASP A 30 3.54 -17.66 -3.86
CA ASP A 30 4.21 -16.37 -4.03
C ASP A 30 3.42 -15.26 -3.33
N VAL A 31 3.68 -15.06 -2.05
CA VAL A 31 3.07 -14.01 -1.22
C VAL A 31 3.39 -12.61 -1.73
N ILE A 32 4.58 -12.40 -2.28
CA ILE A 32 5.03 -11.09 -2.79
C ILE A 32 4.28 -10.77 -4.08
N GLY A 33 4.19 -11.73 -5.00
CA GLY A 33 3.42 -11.57 -6.23
C GLY A 33 1.94 -11.31 -5.97
N LEU A 34 1.34 -12.02 -5.00
CA LEU A 34 -0.05 -11.79 -4.59
C LEU A 34 -0.26 -10.38 -4.03
N ALA A 35 0.62 -9.90 -3.17
CA ALA A 35 0.55 -8.55 -2.61
C ALA A 35 0.67 -7.47 -3.70
N LYS A 36 1.57 -7.65 -4.68
CA LYS A 36 1.67 -6.79 -5.86
C LYS A 36 0.38 -6.78 -6.67
N GLN A 37 -0.21 -7.95 -6.91
CA GLN A 37 -1.45 -8.07 -7.64
C GLN A 37 -2.58 -7.25 -6.98
N TYR A 38 -2.71 -7.29 -5.66
CA TYR A 38 -3.68 -6.45 -4.95
C TYR A 38 -3.39 -4.96 -5.09
N CYS A 39 -2.12 -4.58 -4.97
CA CYS A 39 -1.68 -3.20 -5.16
C CYS A 39 -2.02 -2.71 -6.58
N ASP A 40 -1.70 -3.50 -7.62
CA ASP A 40 -1.93 -3.16 -9.02
C ASP A 40 -3.42 -3.09 -9.38
N LYS A 41 -4.27 -3.80 -8.64
CA LYS A 41 -5.73 -3.76 -8.77
C LYS A 41 -6.40 -2.62 -7.99
N GLY A 42 -5.62 -1.74 -7.38
CA GLY A 42 -6.13 -0.54 -6.74
C GLY A 42 -6.58 -0.72 -5.29
N ALA A 43 -6.06 -1.70 -4.57
CA ALA A 43 -6.27 -1.79 -3.12
C ALA A 43 -5.77 -0.54 -2.40
N ASP A 44 -6.46 -0.13 -1.33
CA ASP A 44 -6.12 1.10 -0.60
C ASP A 44 -5.07 0.88 0.49
N GLU A 45 -5.02 -0.32 1.04
CA GLU A 45 -4.12 -0.76 2.11
C GLU A 45 -4.05 -2.29 2.06
N LEU A 46 -3.04 -2.90 2.65
CA LEU A 46 -2.91 -4.35 2.76
C LEU A 46 -2.81 -4.76 4.22
N ILE A 47 -3.63 -5.71 4.67
CA ILE A 47 -3.46 -6.35 5.97
C ILE A 47 -2.68 -7.65 5.82
N VAL A 48 -1.68 -7.87 6.68
CA VAL A 48 -0.90 -9.12 6.69
C VAL A 48 -0.90 -9.70 8.09
N PHE A 49 -1.36 -10.95 8.22
CA PHE A 49 -1.34 -11.69 9.47
C PHE A 49 -0.32 -12.83 9.43
N ASP A 50 0.54 -12.89 10.43
CA ASP A 50 1.40 -14.01 10.71
C ASP A 50 0.67 -15.07 11.55
N LEU A 51 0.54 -16.27 10.99
CA LEU A 51 -0.08 -17.44 11.63
C LEU A 51 0.93 -18.55 11.93
N SER A 52 2.21 -18.21 12.06
CA SER A 52 3.27 -19.17 12.40
C SER A 52 3.05 -19.79 13.77
N ASN A 53 3.57 -21.01 13.94
CA ASN A 53 3.43 -21.77 15.18
C ASN A 53 4.71 -21.76 16.03
N THR A 54 5.86 -21.45 15.43
CA THR A 54 7.18 -21.43 16.05
C THR A 54 7.85 -20.07 15.91
N ASP A 55 8.85 -19.79 16.72
CA ASP A 55 9.60 -18.54 16.66
C ASP A 55 10.41 -18.43 15.35
N ASP A 56 10.94 -19.56 14.83
CA ASP A 56 11.64 -19.57 13.53
C ASP A 56 10.70 -19.23 12.39
N GLU A 57 9.51 -19.85 12.34
CA GLU A 57 8.47 -19.50 11.34
C GLU A 57 8.02 -18.04 11.47
N HIS A 58 7.98 -17.50 12.71
CA HIS A 58 7.67 -16.08 12.94
C HIS A 58 8.74 -15.16 12.33
N ASP A 59 10.02 -15.46 12.55
CA ASP A 59 11.11 -14.66 11.99
C ASP A 59 11.11 -14.72 10.44
N GLU A 60 10.81 -15.89 9.85
CA GLU A 60 10.62 -16.01 8.40
C GLU A 60 9.42 -15.17 7.90
N ALA A 61 8.31 -15.15 8.63
CA ALA A 61 7.14 -14.34 8.29
C ALA A 61 7.46 -12.83 8.36
N ILE A 62 8.23 -12.38 9.36
CA ILE A 62 8.71 -10.99 9.47
C ILE A 62 9.58 -10.62 8.27
N ASP A 63 10.52 -11.48 7.86
CA ASP A 63 11.35 -11.25 6.68
C ASP A 63 10.51 -11.20 5.39
N LEU A 64 9.49 -12.03 5.29
CA LEU A 64 8.55 -12.03 4.16
C LEU A 64 7.71 -10.73 4.15
N MET A 65 7.18 -10.29 5.29
CA MET A 65 6.47 -9.01 5.42
C MET A 65 7.35 -7.83 4.97
N LYS A 66 8.64 -7.85 5.29
CA LYS A 66 9.60 -6.83 4.85
C LYS A 66 9.76 -6.82 3.33
N LYS A 67 9.81 -7.99 2.69
CA LYS A 67 9.87 -8.12 1.23
C LYS A 67 8.56 -7.66 0.58
N VAL A 68 7.40 -8.03 1.15
CA VAL A 68 6.09 -7.56 0.72
C VAL A 68 6.02 -6.04 0.76
N ASN A 69 6.35 -5.41 1.90
CA ASN A 69 6.28 -3.96 2.05
C ASN A 69 7.18 -3.21 1.05
N ARG A 70 8.32 -3.78 0.66
CA ARG A 70 9.20 -3.20 -0.36
C ARG A 70 8.64 -3.32 -1.77
N ALA A 71 7.78 -4.31 -1.99
CA ALA A 71 7.26 -4.65 -3.31
C ALA A 71 5.96 -3.92 -3.66
N ILE A 72 5.26 -3.36 -2.67
CA ILE A 72 3.99 -2.65 -2.83
C ILE A 72 4.15 -1.15 -2.56
N SER A 73 3.26 -0.34 -3.13
CA SER A 73 3.23 1.12 -2.92
C SER A 73 2.11 1.58 -1.97
N ILE A 74 1.19 0.68 -1.64
CA ILE A 74 0.11 0.94 -0.68
C ILE A 74 0.59 0.66 0.76
N PRO A 75 0.01 1.32 1.77
CA PRO A 75 0.35 1.05 3.16
C PRO A 75 0.08 -0.40 3.55
N MET A 76 0.97 -0.99 4.34
CA MET A 76 0.79 -2.31 4.95
C MET A 76 0.50 -2.17 6.45
N VAL A 77 -0.48 -2.89 6.95
CA VAL A 77 -0.77 -3.08 8.37
C VAL A 77 -0.54 -4.55 8.70
N ALA A 78 0.19 -4.85 9.75
CA ALA A 78 0.59 -6.24 10.00
C ALA A 78 0.42 -6.64 11.47
N GLY A 79 0.18 -7.91 11.69
CA GLY A 79 0.01 -8.50 13.02
C GLY A 79 0.13 -10.02 13.01
N GLY A 80 -0.24 -10.63 14.11
CA GLY A 80 -0.06 -12.05 14.37
C GLY A 80 1.18 -12.33 15.22
N ASN A 81 1.07 -13.31 16.11
CA ASN A 81 2.13 -13.74 17.05
C ASN A 81 2.77 -12.64 17.91
N VAL A 82 2.08 -11.51 18.13
CA VAL A 82 2.56 -10.46 19.02
C VAL A 82 2.39 -10.87 20.46
N ARG A 83 3.51 -11.02 21.19
CA ARG A 83 3.56 -11.43 22.59
C ARG A 83 4.27 -10.41 23.47
N ARG A 84 5.18 -9.61 22.92
CA ARG A 84 6.05 -8.65 23.63
C ARG A 84 6.34 -7.44 22.75
N GLN A 85 6.87 -6.39 23.38
CA GLN A 85 7.23 -5.14 22.71
C GLN A 85 8.19 -5.35 21.51
N GLU A 86 9.10 -6.32 21.60
CA GLU A 86 10.05 -6.61 20.52
C GLU A 86 9.37 -7.12 19.26
N ASP A 87 8.27 -7.87 19.38
CA ASP A 87 7.51 -8.35 18.23
C ASP A 87 6.82 -7.19 17.51
N VAL A 88 6.26 -6.23 18.26
CA VAL A 88 5.72 -4.98 17.70
C VAL A 88 6.80 -4.20 16.96
N LYS A 89 7.98 -4.07 17.55
CA LYS A 89 9.13 -3.41 16.92
C LYS A 89 9.54 -4.11 15.63
N LYS A 90 9.65 -5.45 15.62
CA LYS A 90 9.97 -6.23 14.41
C LYS A 90 8.96 -5.93 13.30
N ILE A 91 7.65 -5.98 13.58
CA ILE A 91 6.57 -5.67 12.63
C ILE A 91 6.74 -4.24 12.09
N LEU A 92 6.88 -3.24 12.96
CA LEU A 92 7.02 -1.85 12.51
C LEU A 92 8.30 -1.61 11.68
N TYR A 93 9.36 -2.36 11.94
CA TYR A 93 10.63 -2.29 11.19
C TYR A 93 10.57 -3.03 9.83
N THR A 94 9.51 -3.79 9.54
CA THR A 94 9.24 -4.25 8.17
C THR A 94 8.84 -3.10 7.25
N GLY A 95 8.49 -1.93 7.81
CA GLY A 95 7.90 -0.79 7.13
C GLY A 95 6.38 -0.71 7.27
N ALA A 96 5.76 -1.63 8.03
CA ALA A 96 4.32 -1.59 8.29
C ALA A 96 3.90 -0.24 8.89
N LYS A 97 2.80 0.32 8.38
CA LYS A 97 2.20 1.56 8.87
C LYS A 97 1.72 1.43 10.31
N ARG A 98 1.11 0.29 10.63
CA ARG A 98 0.62 -0.06 11.97
C ARG A 98 0.91 -1.52 12.30
N ALA A 99 1.14 -1.79 13.57
CA ALA A 99 1.17 -3.13 14.14
C ALA A 99 -0.19 -3.43 14.81
N ILE A 100 -0.71 -4.65 14.60
CA ILE A 100 -2.00 -5.11 15.13
C ILE A 100 -1.78 -5.88 16.43
N LEU A 101 -2.40 -5.44 17.51
CA LEU A 101 -2.47 -6.15 18.79
C LEU A 101 -3.79 -6.91 18.89
N ASN A 102 -3.74 -8.19 19.21
CA ASN A 102 -4.93 -9.01 19.39
C ASN A 102 -5.54 -8.82 20.79
N PHE A 103 -6.61 -8.05 20.89
CA PHE A 103 -7.30 -7.74 22.13
C PHE A 103 -8.27 -8.85 22.62
N SER A 104 -8.28 -10.00 21.97
CA SER A 104 -8.84 -11.23 22.56
C SER A 104 -7.86 -11.88 23.55
N LYS A 105 -6.62 -11.37 23.66
CA LYS A 105 -5.57 -11.88 24.57
C LYS A 105 -5.27 -10.86 25.65
N PRO A 106 -5.38 -11.22 26.95
CA PRO A 106 -5.10 -10.30 28.08
C PRO A 106 -3.71 -9.64 28.04
N LEU A 107 -2.70 -10.35 27.54
CA LEU A 107 -1.33 -9.84 27.40
C LEU A 107 -1.27 -8.54 26.58
N SER A 108 -2.16 -8.38 25.60
CA SER A 108 -2.21 -7.17 24.77
C SER A 108 -2.66 -5.93 25.56
N PHE A 109 -3.38 -6.09 26.68
CA PHE A 109 -3.84 -4.98 27.51
C PHE A 109 -2.70 -4.31 28.29
N GLU A 110 -1.71 -5.11 28.69
CA GLU A 110 -0.52 -4.59 29.38
C GLU A 110 0.45 -3.98 28.36
N LEU A 111 0.56 -4.59 27.20
CA LEU A 111 1.50 -4.23 26.14
C LEU A 111 1.13 -2.91 25.44
N ILE A 112 -0.16 -2.60 25.25
CA ILE A 112 -0.61 -1.50 24.39
C ILE A 112 -0.10 -0.13 24.85
N GLU A 113 -0.11 0.12 26.18
CA GLU A 113 0.36 1.39 26.72
C GLU A 113 1.85 1.58 26.48
N GLU A 114 2.65 0.55 26.70
CA GLU A 114 4.09 0.57 26.50
C GLU A 114 4.46 0.83 25.04
N VAL A 115 3.87 0.08 24.10
CA VAL A 115 4.18 0.22 22.67
C VAL A 115 3.64 1.52 22.10
N SER A 116 2.48 2.00 22.56
CA SER A 116 1.93 3.27 22.13
C SER A 116 2.77 4.45 22.59
N LYS A 117 3.28 4.42 23.82
CA LYS A 117 4.22 5.45 24.31
C LYS A 117 5.54 5.47 23.54
N ARG A 118 6.02 4.30 23.11
CA ARG A 118 7.31 4.17 22.41
C ARG A 118 7.22 4.50 20.92
N PHE A 119 6.18 4.08 20.24
CA PHE A 119 6.07 4.15 18.78
C PHE A 119 5.02 5.15 18.28
N GLY A 120 4.20 5.68 19.16
CA GLY A 120 3.04 6.53 18.82
C GLY A 120 1.75 5.72 18.64
N LYS A 121 0.61 6.24 19.11
CA LYS A 121 -0.69 5.55 18.99
C LYS A 121 -1.12 5.36 17.54
N GLU A 122 -0.69 6.24 16.64
CA GLU A 122 -0.97 6.18 15.20
C GLU A 122 -0.32 4.96 14.52
N ARG A 123 0.66 4.33 15.20
CA ARG A 123 1.34 3.12 14.74
C ARG A 123 0.71 1.84 15.29
N ILE A 124 -0.34 1.94 16.09
CA ILE A 124 -0.97 0.81 16.76
C ILE A 124 -2.42 0.67 16.28
N ALA A 125 -2.77 -0.53 15.86
CA ALA A 125 -4.15 -0.99 15.64
C ALA A 125 -4.47 -2.12 16.61
N VAL A 126 -5.75 -2.33 16.91
CA VAL A 126 -6.21 -3.46 17.73
C VAL A 126 -7.15 -4.35 16.92
N SER A 127 -7.04 -5.66 17.07
CA SER A 127 -8.03 -6.59 16.53
C SER A 127 -8.93 -7.13 17.64
N LEU A 128 -10.22 -7.24 17.33
CA LEU A 128 -11.28 -7.65 18.26
C LEU A 128 -12.15 -8.73 17.60
N ASN A 129 -12.48 -9.78 18.39
CA ASN A 129 -13.37 -10.85 17.95
C ASN A 129 -14.82 -10.63 18.40
N ASP A 130 -15.03 -9.82 19.44
CA ASP A 130 -16.34 -9.57 20.04
C ASP A 130 -16.47 -8.15 20.62
N PHE A 131 -17.70 -7.76 20.95
CA PHE A 131 -18.01 -6.47 21.56
C PHE A 131 -17.61 -6.37 23.03
N ASP A 132 -17.63 -7.47 23.74
CA ASP A 132 -17.32 -7.48 25.16
C ASP A 132 -15.91 -6.98 25.42
N ALA A 133 -14.96 -7.37 24.55
CA ALA A 133 -13.59 -6.90 24.61
C ALA A 133 -13.50 -5.38 24.35
N LEU A 134 -14.26 -4.86 23.37
CA LEU A 134 -14.34 -3.42 23.13
C LEU A 134 -14.89 -2.69 24.33
N PHE A 135 -16.04 -3.11 24.85
CA PHE A 135 -16.71 -2.45 25.95
C PHE A 135 -15.84 -2.42 27.22
N LYS A 136 -15.23 -3.54 27.57
CA LYS A 136 -14.39 -3.65 28.77
C LYS A 136 -13.09 -2.88 28.67
N GLN A 137 -12.50 -2.74 27.47
CA GLN A 137 -11.18 -2.16 27.26
C GLN A 137 -11.21 -0.86 26.45
N GLN A 138 -12.38 -0.24 26.28
CA GLN A 138 -12.57 0.97 25.49
C GLN A 138 -11.54 2.06 25.83
N HIS A 139 -11.35 2.32 27.12
CA HIS A 139 -10.45 3.37 27.57
C HIS A 139 -8.99 3.17 27.13
N LEU A 140 -8.51 1.92 27.06
CA LEU A 140 -7.17 1.59 26.54
C LEU A 140 -7.13 1.76 25.03
N ILE A 141 -8.15 1.28 24.34
CA ILE A 141 -8.25 1.35 22.88
C ILE A 141 -8.29 2.81 22.44
N ASP A 142 -9.17 3.64 23.01
CA ASP A 142 -9.32 5.05 22.65
C ASP A 142 -8.05 5.87 22.92
N LYS A 143 -7.33 5.53 24.00
CA LYS A 143 -6.13 6.25 24.40
C LYS A 143 -4.90 5.85 23.61
N PHE A 144 -4.73 4.58 23.28
CA PHE A 144 -3.46 4.01 22.83
C PHE A 144 -3.49 3.38 21.42
N SER A 145 -4.63 3.38 20.72
CA SER A 145 -4.71 2.91 19.34
C SER A 145 -5.32 3.94 18.40
N SER A 146 -5.14 3.74 17.10
CA SER A 146 -5.65 4.63 16.05
C SER A 146 -6.67 3.95 15.14
N GLU A 147 -6.82 2.63 15.22
CA GLU A 147 -7.73 1.85 14.39
C GLU A 147 -8.14 0.56 15.06
N ILE A 148 -9.39 0.15 14.84
CA ILE A 148 -9.94 -1.12 15.30
C ILE A 148 -10.19 -2.01 14.09
N ILE A 149 -9.78 -3.28 14.15
CA ILE A 149 -10.05 -4.30 13.16
C ILE A 149 -10.99 -5.34 13.80
N PHE A 150 -12.24 -5.34 13.38
CA PHE A 150 -13.18 -6.39 13.78
C PHE A 150 -12.95 -7.63 12.93
N MET A 151 -12.68 -8.76 13.60
CA MET A 151 -12.31 -10.02 12.94
C MET A 151 -13.53 -10.81 12.42
N HIS A 152 -14.73 -10.35 12.71
CA HIS A 152 -16.01 -10.90 12.24
C HIS A 152 -17.04 -9.80 12.07
N ARG A 153 -18.12 -10.10 11.34
CA ARG A 153 -19.27 -9.22 11.26
C ARG A 153 -19.96 -9.16 12.64
N LEU A 154 -19.89 -8.00 13.24
CA LEU A 154 -20.58 -7.68 14.49
C LEU A 154 -21.83 -6.83 14.21
N ASP A 155 -22.68 -6.65 15.21
CA ASP A 155 -23.72 -5.62 15.16
C ASP A 155 -23.07 -4.23 15.20
N LEU A 156 -22.71 -3.74 14.00
CA LEU A 156 -21.96 -2.50 13.82
C LEU A 156 -22.69 -1.27 14.36
N LEU A 157 -24.03 -1.30 14.45
CA LEU A 157 -24.80 -0.18 15.01
C LEU A 157 -24.51 0.00 16.49
N SER A 158 -24.27 -1.08 17.23
CA SER A 158 -23.90 -1.02 18.64
C SER A 158 -22.48 -0.50 18.86
N VAL A 159 -21.52 -0.80 17.95
CA VAL A 159 -20.12 -0.32 18.04
C VAL A 159 -20.02 1.19 17.99
N MET A 160 -20.80 1.80 17.11
CA MET A 160 -20.71 3.22 16.77
C MET A 160 -21.06 4.17 17.92
N ASN A 161 -21.77 3.64 18.91
CA ASN A 161 -22.13 4.41 20.11
C ASN A 161 -21.06 4.28 21.21
N ILE A 162 -20.04 3.43 21.01
CA ILE A 162 -19.03 3.11 22.02
C ILE A 162 -17.71 3.84 21.76
N THR A 163 -17.27 3.94 20.49
CA THR A 163 -15.98 4.52 20.14
C THR A 163 -16.04 5.42 18.92
N GLU A 164 -15.19 6.45 18.89
CA GLU A 164 -14.97 7.30 17.70
C GLU A 164 -13.79 6.81 16.84
N ILE A 165 -13.05 5.79 17.31
CA ILE A 165 -11.91 5.25 16.56
C ILE A 165 -12.38 4.62 15.26
N PRO A 166 -11.67 4.90 14.13
CA PRO A 166 -11.96 4.29 12.84
C PRO A 166 -11.96 2.77 12.89
N CYS A 167 -12.94 2.13 12.26
CA CYS A 167 -13.10 0.69 12.26
C CYS A 167 -12.90 0.11 10.85
N VAL A 168 -12.19 -1.00 10.77
CA VAL A 168 -12.12 -1.89 9.61
C VAL A 168 -12.82 -3.19 9.98
N VAL A 169 -13.65 -3.71 9.08
CA VAL A 169 -14.36 -4.98 9.29
C VAL A 169 -13.72 -6.03 8.41
N LEU A 170 -13.18 -7.08 9.02
CA LEU A 170 -12.72 -8.29 8.36
C LEU A 170 -13.89 -9.28 8.34
N THR A 171 -14.29 -9.74 7.16
CA THR A 171 -15.46 -10.63 7.00
C THR A 171 -15.16 -11.79 6.07
N ASP A 172 -15.81 -12.91 6.32
CA ASP A 172 -15.76 -14.13 5.51
C ASP A 172 -16.80 -14.17 4.39
N THR A 173 -17.66 -13.13 4.28
CA THR A 173 -18.65 -13.08 3.21
C THR A 173 -18.03 -12.96 1.83
N MET A 174 -18.66 -13.64 0.86
CA MET A 174 -18.38 -13.50 -0.58
C MET A 174 -19.47 -12.66 -1.28
N GLU A 175 -20.46 -12.15 -0.55
CA GLU A 175 -21.60 -11.42 -1.09
C GLU A 175 -21.33 -9.91 -1.15
N GLN A 176 -21.29 -9.34 -2.37
CA GLN A 176 -21.03 -7.91 -2.59
C GLN A 176 -22.03 -7.02 -1.87
N GLU A 177 -23.32 -7.39 -1.85
CA GLU A 177 -24.37 -6.66 -1.17
C GLU A 177 -24.13 -6.52 0.35
N GLU A 178 -23.54 -7.53 0.97
CA GLU A 178 -23.18 -7.45 2.38
C GLU A 178 -22.04 -6.50 2.63
N ILE A 179 -21.02 -6.51 1.76
CA ILE A 179 -19.91 -5.56 1.79
C ILE A 179 -20.42 -4.12 1.67
N LEU A 180 -21.35 -3.86 0.75
CA LEU A 180 -21.97 -2.54 0.58
C LEU A 180 -22.68 -2.09 1.86
N LYS A 181 -23.44 -2.99 2.51
CA LYS A 181 -24.11 -2.69 3.80
C LYS A 181 -23.12 -2.34 4.89
N ILE A 182 -22.01 -3.09 5.00
CA ILE A 182 -20.92 -2.83 5.97
C ILE A 182 -20.31 -1.46 5.69
N LEU A 183 -19.96 -1.15 4.44
CA LEU A 183 -19.35 0.12 4.07
C LEU A 183 -20.29 1.32 4.29
N LYS A 184 -21.60 1.16 4.17
CA LYS A 184 -22.61 2.21 4.47
C LYS A 184 -22.69 2.54 5.96
N CYS A 185 -22.18 1.67 6.86
CA CYS A 185 -22.20 1.95 8.30
C CYS A 185 -21.28 3.14 8.63
N LYS A 186 -21.80 4.07 9.46
CA LYS A 186 -21.05 5.21 9.99
C LYS A 186 -19.88 4.66 10.85
N GLY A 187 -18.65 5.20 10.87
CA GLY A 187 -17.47 4.72 11.64
C GLY A 187 -16.68 3.60 10.98
N VAL A 188 -17.29 2.74 10.17
CA VAL A 188 -16.54 1.84 9.33
C VAL A 188 -15.76 2.67 8.30
N LYS A 189 -14.46 2.49 8.26
CA LYS A 189 -13.52 3.19 7.37
C LYS A 189 -12.92 2.28 6.32
N GLY A 190 -13.18 0.99 6.41
CA GLY A 190 -12.72 0.02 5.44
C GLY A 190 -13.33 -1.35 5.68
N VAL A 191 -13.25 -2.18 4.67
CA VAL A 191 -13.62 -3.58 4.72
C VAL A 191 -12.48 -4.43 4.19
N SER A 192 -12.30 -5.59 4.81
CA SER A 192 -11.32 -6.60 4.47
C SER A 192 -11.98 -7.97 4.50
N GLY A 193 -11.31 -8.99 4.05
CA GLY A 193 -11.80 -10.36 4.16
C GLY A 193 -11.84 -11.11 2.84
N MET A 194 -12.61 -12.22 2.80
CA MET A 194 -12.54 -13.19 1.71
C MET A 194 -12.82 -12.58 0.34
N LEU A 195 -13.94 -11.87 0.17
CA LEU A 195 -14.27 -11.26 -1.13
C LEU A 195 -13.19 -10.27 -1.59
N ILE A 196 -12.75 -9.38 -0.68
CA ILE A 196 -11.79 -8.33 -1.03
C ILE A 196 -10.41 -8.91 -1.31
N SER A 197 -10.10 -10.07 -0.75
CA SER A 197 -8.84 -10.81 -0.96
C SER A 197 -8.92 -11.86 -2.06
N GLU A 198 -10.08 -11.96 -2.75
CA GLU A 198 -10.21 -12.86 -3.90
C GLU A 198 -9.31 -12.41 -5.05
N PRO A 199 -8.31 -13.21 -5.47
CA PRO A 199 -7.39 -12.80 -6.53
C PRO A 199 -8.06 -12.51 -7.87
N ALA A 200 -9.26 -13.02 -8.13
CA ALA A 200 -10.04 -12.74 -9.33
C ALA A 200 -10.81 -11.41 -9.26
N LEU A 201 -11.00 -10.82 -8.07
CA LEU A 201 -11.73 -9.56 -7.92
C LEU A 201 -11.03 -8.41 -8.63
N ASP A 202 -11.78 -7.66 -9.44
CA ASP A 202 -11.38 -6.35 -9.93
C ASP A 202 -11.77 -5.29 -8.87
N ILE A 203 -10.79 -4.91 -8.06
CA ILE A 203 -10.99 -3.98 -6.93
C ILE A 203 -11.39 -2.59 -7.45
N ASP A 204 -10.83 -2.12 -8.57
CA ASP A 204 -11.19 -0.83 -9.15
C ASP A 204 -12.64 -0.83 -9.66
N ALA A 205 -13.07 -1.89 -10.34
CA ALA A 205 -14.45 -2.03 -10.77
C ALA A 205 -15.42 -2.08 -9.56
N PHE A 206 -15.02 -2.78 -8.51
CA PHE A 206 -15.82 -2.84 -7.28
C PHE A 206 -15.87 -1.49 -6.53
N LYS A 207 -14.78 -0.71 -6.52
CA LYS A 207 -14.80 0.68 -6.01
C LYS A 207 -15.79 1.54 -6.79
N ASN A 208 -15.77 1.45 -8.11
CA ASN A 208 -16.72 2.20 -8.95
C ASN A 208 -18.17 1.80 -8.65
N HIS A 209 -18.43 0.52 -8.40
CA HIS A 209 -19.74 0.06 -7.95
C HIS A 209 -20.10 0.63 -6.57
N CYS A 210 -19.20 0.63 -5.60
CA CYS A 210 -19.42 1.28 -4.31
C CYS A 210 -19.77 2.77 -4.46
N ILE A 211 -19.08 3.49 -5.35
CA ILE A 211 -19.33 4.91 -5.64
C ILE A 211 -20.73 5.09 -6.24
N SER A 212 -21.16 4.24 -7.18
CA SER A 212 -22.49 4.30 -7.76
C SER A 212 -23.61 4.04 -6.72
N GLU A 213 -23.29 3.29 -5.67
CA GLU A 213 -24.15 3.03 -4.51
C GLU A 213 -24.09 4.15 -3.44
N GLY A 214 -23.46 5.28 -3.73
CA GLY A 214 -23.36 6.44 -2.86
C GLY A 214 -22.34 6.31 -1.73
N ILE A 215 -21.42 5.34 -1.81
CA ILE A 215 -20.34 5.17 -0.84
C ILE A 215 -19.14 5.96 -1.30
N GLN A 216 -18.62 6.85 -0.44
CA GLN A 216 -17.40 7.60 -0.73
C GLN A 216 -16.19 6.68 -0.56
N MET A 217 -15.60 6.25 -1.67
CA MET A 217 -14.38 5.47 -1.67
C MET A 217 -13.15 6.39 -1.64
N THR A 218 -12.00 5.85 -1.20
CA THR A 218 -10.75 6.60 -1.21
C THR A 218 -10.47 7.11 -2.61
N SER A 219 -10.35 8.42 -2.72
CA SER A 219 -9.96 9.14 -3.92
C SER A 219 -8.91 10.18 -3.55
N LEU A 220 -8.17 10.68 -4.52
CA LEU A 220 -7.24 11.78 -4.27
C LEU A 220 -8.05 13.06 -4.02
N GLU A 221 -7.85 13.69 -2.86
CA GLU A 221 -8.43 15.02 -2.59
C GLU A 221 -7.58 16.07 -3.30
N SER A 222 -8.21 16.89 -4.15
CA SER A 222 -7.59 18.05 -4.75
C SER A 222 -8.00 19.31 -3.98
N THR A 223 -7.04 20.21 -3.75
CA THR A 223 -7.28 21.55 -3.21
C THR A 223 -7.69 22.54 -4.30
N MET A 224 -7.62 22.14 -5.57
CA MET A 224 -7.92 22.94 -6.76
C MET A 224 -8.94 22.21 -7.64
N SER A 225 -9.83 22.96 -8.26
CA SER A 225 -10.71 22.50 -9.33
C SER A 225 -10.04 22.66 -10.70
N PHE A 226 -10.54 21.99 -11.73
CA PHE A 226 -9.97 22.14 -13.08
C PHE A 226 -10.09 23.57 -13.62
N SER A 227 -11.10 24.32 -13.20
CA SER A 227 -11.30 25.73 -13.55
C SER A 227 -10.27 26.70 -12.97
N ASP A 228 -9.47 26.26 -11.99
CA ASP A 228 -8.41 27.07 -11.38
C ASP A 228 -7.11 27.09 -12.20
N PHE A 229 -7.06 26.23 -13.26
CA PHE A 229 -5.89 26.14 -14.13
C PHE A 229 -6.01 27.07 -15.35
N THR A 230 -4.86 27.58 -15.78
CA THR A 230 -4.70 28.30 -17.05
C THR A 230 -4.45 27.29 -18.17
N LEU A 231 -5.43 27.11 -19.05
CA LEU A 231 -5.36 26.11 -20.11
C LEU A 231 -4.66 26.67 -21.35
N ASN A 232 -4.05 25.78 -22.13
CA ASN A 232 -3.49 26.14 -23.43
C ASN A 232 -4.60 26.52 -24.46
N THR A 233 -4.21 26.93 -25.66
CA THR A 233 -5.15 27.33 -26.74
C THR A 233 -6.13 26.21 -27.16
N ASP A 234 -5.81 24.96 -26.88
CA ASP A 234 -6.67 23.81 -27.16
C ASP A 234 -7.60 23.45 -25.98
N GLY A 235 -7.59 24.26 -24.92
CA GLY A 235 -8.35 23.98 -23.69
C GLY A 235 -7.80 22.82 -22.87
N LEU A 236 -6.51 22.53 -22.99
CA LEU A 236 -5.86 21.40 -22.31
C LEU A 236 -4.80 21.89 -21.32
N LEU A 237 -4.63 21.14 -20.23
CA LEU A 237 -3.60 21.32 -19.23
C LEU A 237 -2.40 20.44 -19.56
N PRO A 238 -1.20 20.99 -19.77
CA PRO A 238 0.04 20.23 -19.87
C PRO A 238 0.37 19.49 -18.56
N VAL A 239 0.88 18.27 -18.66
CA VAL A 239 1.24 17.45 -17.50
C VAL A 239 2.63 16.87 -17.70
N VAL A 240 3.57 17.26 -16.86
CA VAL A 240 4.89 16.64 -16.74
C VAL A 240 4.80 15.49 -15.76
N VAL A 241 5.22 14.31 -16.17
CA VAL A 241 5.15 13.09 -15.37
C VAL A 241 6.53 12.68 -14.91
N GLN A 242 6.69 12.50 -13.61
CA GLN A 242 7.95 12.20 -12.94
C GLN A 242 7.81 10.93 -12.09
N ASP A 243 8.80 10.06 -12.12
CA ASP A 243 8.86 8.94 -11.18
C ASP A 243 9.05 9.46 -9.75
N TYR A 244 8.23 8.97 -8.80
CA TYR A 244 8.23 9.51 -7.45
C TYR A 244 9.44 9.11 -6.60
N LYS A 245 10.13 8.00 -6.95
CA LYS A 245 11.33 7.52 -6.25
C LYS A 245 12.59 8.15 -6.81
N THR A 246 12.70 8.17 -8.14
CA THR A 246 13.94 8.55 -8.84
C THR A 246 13.97 10.01 -9.25
N ASN A 247 12.81 10.68 -9.24
CA ASN A 247 12.57 12.01 -9.81
C ASN A 247 12.94 12.12 -11.31
N GLU A 248 13.06 10.98 -12.01
CA GLU A 248 13.25 10.97 -13.45
C GLU A 248 11.97 11.43 -14.16
N VAL A 249 12.13 12.31 -15.15
CA VAL A 249 11.00 12.72 -15.98
C VAL A 249 10.68 11.62 -16.97
N LEU A 250 9.48 11.06 -16.86
CA LEU A 250 9.04 9.89 -17.63
C LEU A 250 8.41 10.25 -18.96
N MET A 251 7.52 11.23 -18.96
CA MET A 251 6.80 11.65 -20.15
C MET A 251 6.13 13.02 -19.94
N MET A 252 5.60 13.57 -21.03
CA MET A 252 4.70 14.72 -21.02
C MET A 252 3.42 14.35 -21.77
N ALA A 253 2.28 14.78 -21.25
CA ALA A 253 0.97 14.54 -21.84
C ALA A 253 0.03 15.75 -21.57
N TYR A 254 -1.25 15.59 -21.90
CA TYR A 254 -2.27 16.63 -21.71
C TYR A 254 -3.49 16.05 -20.98
N MET A 255 -4.16 16.88 -20.22
CA MET A 255 -5.46 16.58 -19.59
C MET A 255 -6.51 17.60 -20.03
N ASN A 256 -7.74 17.14 -20.20
CA ASN A 256 -8.94 17.95 -20.09
C ASN A 256 -9.59 17.72 -18.72
N GLU A 257 -10.67 18.40 -18.42
CA GLU A 257 -11.39 18.29 -17.15
C GLU A 257 -11.77 16.83 -16.82
N GLU A 258 -12.32 16.11 -17.79
CA GLU A 258 -12.71 14.68 -17.63
C GLU A 258 -11.51 13.79 -17.23
N ALA A 259 -10.35 14.01 -17.85
CA ALA A 259 -9.14 13.25 -17.55
C ALA A 259 -8.59 13.59 -16.15
N PHE A 260 -8.64 14.88 -15.75
CA PHE A 260 -8.24 15.33 -14.42
C PHE A 260 -9.13 14.70 -13.34
N GLU A 261 -10.46 14.85 -13.48
CA GLU A 261 -11.43 14.27 -12.56
C GLU A 261 -11.29 12.74 -12.44
N HIS A 262 -11.09 12.06 -13.58
CA HIS A 262 -10.88 10.62 -13.57
C HIS A 262 -9.57 10.22 -12.87
N THR A 263 -8.51 11.03 -13.03
CA THR A 263 -7.24 10.82 -12.33
C THR A 263 -7.43 10.91 -10.82
N LEU A 264 -8.12 11.93 -10.34
CA LEU A 264 -8.42 12.10 -8.91
C LEU A 264 -9.26 10.96 -8.35
N LYS A 265 -10.25 10.49 -9.12
CA LYS A 265 -11.17 9.42 -8.75
C LYS A 265 -10.50 8.05 -8.68
N SER A 266 -9.69 7.73 -9.70
CA SER A 266 -9.12 6.40 -9.87
C SER A 266 -7.75 6.23 -9.23
N GLY A 267 -7.05 7.34 -8.93
CA GLY A 267 -5.65 7.32 -8.52
C GLY A 267 -4.67 6.92 -9.64
N LYS A 268 -5.18 6.73 -10.86
CA LYS A 268 -4.40 6.36 -12.06
C LYS A 268 -4.32 7.52 -13.02
N MET A 269 -3.12 7.80 -13.54
CA MET A 269 -2.94 8.87 -14.53
C MET A 269 -3.81 8.62 -15.76
N THR A 270 -4.65 9.58 -16.01
CA THR A 270 -5.56 9.61 -17.15
C THR A 270 -5.27 10.87 -17.96
N TYR A 271 -5.20 10.72 -19.27
CA TYR A 271 -4.81 11.78 -20.19
C TYR A 271 -5.86 12.00 -21.26
N TYR A 272 -5.74 13.11 -21.99
CA TYR A 272 -6.47 13.38 -23.19
C TYR A 272 -5.57 13.26 -24.42
N SER A 273 -5.95 12.39 -25.34
CA SER A 273 -5.23 12.17 -26.60
C SER A 273 -5.66 13.19 -27.64
N ARG A 274 -4.78 14.12 -28.00
CA ARG A 274 -5.05 15.13 -29.04
C ARG A 274 -5.32 14.52 -30.41
N SER A 275 -4.61 13.45 -30.75
CA SER A 275 -4.76 12.79 -32.07
C SER A 275 -6.03 11.95 -32.16
N ARG A 276 -6.46 11.30 -31.06
CA ARG A 276 -7.65 10.44 -31.01
C ARG A 276 -8.89 11.20 -30.51
N GLN A 277 -8.72 12.41 -30.00
CA GLN A 277 -9.78 13.25 -29.41
C GLN A 277 -10.60 12.50 -28.34
N CYS A 278 -9.92 11.72 -27.50
CA CYS A 278 -10.57 10.96 -26.43
C CYS A 278 -9.68 10.83 -25.19
N ARG A 279 -10.31 10.58 -24.08
CA ARG A 279 -9.66 10.23 -22.81
C ARG A 279 -9.01 8.84 -22.94
N TRP A 280 -7.88 8.62 -22.28
CA TRP A 280 -7.25 7.32 -22.11
C TRP A 280 -6.53 7.18 -20.77
N VAL A 281 -6.66 6.03 -20.13
CA VAL A 281 -5.97 5.68 -18.88
C VAL A 281 -4.60 5.10 -19.25
N LYS A 282 -3.55 5.66 -18.66
CA LYS A 282 -2.19 5.14 -18.89
C LYS A 282 -2.08 3.72 -18.37
N GLY A 283 -1.72 2.80 -19.28
CA GLY A 283 -1.57 1.39 -18.94
C GLY A 283 -2.82 0.53 -19.17
N GLU A 284 -3.97 1.09 -19.54
CA GLU A 284 -5.22 0.36 -19.75
C GLU A 284 -5.07 -0.83 -20.72
N THR A 285 -4.27 -0.66 -21.76
CA THR A 285 -4.02 -1.74 -22.77
C THR A 285 -2.74 -2.52 -22.48
N SER A 286 -1.69 -1.86 -21.96
CA SER A 286 -0.36 -2.44 -21.82
C SER A 286 -0.05 -3.01 -20.44
N GLY A 287 -0.88 -2.74 -19.43
CA GLY A 287 -0.57 -3.02 -18.03
C GLY A 287 0.45 -2.06 -17.40
N HIS A 288 1.03 -1.11 -18.17
CA HIS A 288 2.03 -0.16 -17.71
C HIS A 288 1.37 1.07 -17.07
N TYR A 289 0.67 0.86 -15.94
CA TYR A 289 -0.05 1.91 -15.22
C TYR A 289 0.89 2.94 -14.59
N GLN A 290 0.32 4.11 -14.30
CA GLN A 290 0.93 5.18 -13.53
C GLN A 290 0.03 5.51 -12.34
N TYR A 291 0.44 5.14 -11.13
CA TYR A 291 -0.30 5.43 -9.91
C TYR A 291 0.16 6.76 -9.32
N VAL A 292 -0.79 7.65 -9.10
CA VAL A 292 -0.52 8.99 -8.58
C VAL A 292 -0.04 8.93 -7.14
N LYS A 293 1.10 9.59 -6.86
CA LYS A 293 1.62 9.81 -5.50
C LYS A 293 1.48 11.26 -5.06
N ALA A 294 1.64 12.21 -5.98
CA ALA A 294 1.41 13.63 -5.75
C ALA A 294 1.08 14.33 -7.08
N LEU A 295 0.25 15.37 -6.99
CA LEU A 295 -0.01 16.32 -8.06
C LEU A 295 0.32 17.72 -7.53
N SER A 296 0.99 18.52 -8.32
CA SER A 296 1.34 19.90 -7.99
C SER A 296 1.14 20.78 -9.20
N ALA A 297 0.49 21.93 -9.04
CA ALA A 297 0.48 22.99 -10.03
C ALA A 297 1.80 23.77 -9.97
N ASP A 298 2.19 24.38 -11.08
CA ASP A 298 3.28 25.36 -11.08
C ASP A 298 2.78 26.74 -10.59
N CYS A 299 3.64 27.77 -10.67
CA CYS A 299 3.39 29.05 -10.02
C CYS A 299 2.28 29.88 -10.64
N ASP A 300 1.94 29.68 -11.92
CA ASP A 300 0.90 30.37 -12.67
C ASP A 300 -0.24 29.45 -13.13
N ASN A 301 -0.24 28.20 -12.60
CA ASN A 301 -1.27 27.19 -12.78
C ASN A 301 -1.48 26.77 -14.26
N ASP A 302 -0.46 26.86 -15.10
CA ASP A 302 -0.56 26.46 -16.50
C ASP A 302 0.05 25.07 -16.80
N THR A 303 0.70 24.44 -15.82
CA THR A 303 1.33 23.14 -15.94
C THR A 303 1.16 22.31 -14.66
N LEU A 304 0.86 21.03 -14.83
CA LEU A 304 0.77 20.05 -13.74
C LEU A 304 2.03 19.18 -13.67
N LEU A 305 2.64 19.06 -12.50
CA LEU A 305 3.64 18.06 -12.20
C LEU A 305 2.98 16.86 -11.50
N ALA A 306 2.99 15.70 -12.14
CA ALA A 306 2.49 14.45 -11.58
C ALA A 306 3.66 13.58 -11.15
N LYS A 307 3.81 13.32 -9.83
CA LYS A 307 4.70 12.29 -9.31
C LYS A 307 3.96 10.97 -9.25
N VAL A 308 4.48 9.97 -9.95
CA VAL A 308 3.79 8.69 -10.13
C VAL A 308 4.70 7.51 -9.80
N GLU A 309 4.09 6.41 -9.42
CA GLU A 309 4.71 5.10 -9.49
C GLU A 309 4.45 4.52 -10.87
N GLN A 310 5.51 4.34 -11.66
CA GLN A 310 5.42 3.77 -12.99
C GLN A 310 5.57 2.26 -12.94
N ILE A 311 4.57 1.54 -13.46
CA ILE A 311 4.69 0.09 -13.70
C ILE A 311 5.21 -0.13 -15.12
N GLY A 312 6.34 -0.84 -15.24
CA GLY A 312 6.96 -1.10 -16.55
C GLY A 312 7.42 0.15 -17.29
N ALA A 313 7.37 0.13 -18.61
CA ALA A 313 7.83 1.21 -19.48
C ALA A 313 6.82 2.36 -19.59
N ALA A 314 7.27 3.61 -19.42
CA ALA A 314 6.42 4.77 -19.66
C ALA A 314 6.20 5.00 -21.17
N CYS A 315 7.22 4.75 -21.98
CA CYS A 315 7.19 4.97 -23.42
C CYS A 315 6.54 3.79 -24.15
N HIS A 316 5.76 4.09 -25.22
CA HIS A 316 5.17 3.07 -26.09
C HIS A 316 6.23 2.27 -26.89
N THR A 317 7.45 2.77 -26.99
CA THR A 317 8.60 2.07 -27.63
C THR A 317 9.29 1.06 -26.70
N GLY A 318 8.79 0.90 -25.45
CA GLY A 318 9.39 0.01 -24.45
C GLY A 318 10.49 0.66 -23.59
N ASN A 319 10.85 1.92 -23.84
CA ASN A 319 11.81 2.65 -23.00
C ASN A 319 11.17 3.08 -21.67
N HIS A 320 11.98 3.13 -20.61
CA HIS A 320 11.53 3.57 -19.29
C HIS A 320 10.97 4.98 -19.31
N THR A 321 11.62 5.90 -20.03
CA THR A 321 11.20 7.29 -20.24
C THR A 321 10.99 7.60 -21.72
N CYS A 322 10.16 8.60 -22.03
CA CYS A 322 10.04 9.15 -23.38
C CYS A 322 11.25 10.04 -23.77
N PHE A 323 12.05 10.48 -22.80
CA PHE A 323 13.17 11.41 -23.00
C PHE A 323 14.52 10.68 -23.14
N TYR A 324 14.56 9.58 -23.87
CA TYR A 324 15.76 8.75 -24.05
C TYR A 324 16.70 9.21 -25.18
N ARG A 325 16.32 10.23 -25.99
CA ARG A 325 17.16 10.76 -27.05
C ARG A 325 17.83 12.05 -26.57
N GLN A 326 19.14 12.02 -26.46
CA GLN A 326 19.91 13.20 -26.14
C GLN A 326 20.10 14.06 -27.41
N ILE A 327 19.83 15.37 -27.29
CA ILE A 327 20.05 16.34 -28.38
C ILE A 327 21.36 17.10 -28.14
N VAL A 328 21.65 17.40 -26.85
CA VAL A 328 22.90 18.06 -26.41
C VAL A 328 23.38 17.35 -25.16
N GLY A 329 24.67 17.11 -25.04
CA GLY A 329 25.27 16.44 -23.89
C GLY A 329 25.80 15.04 -24.22
N ASN A 330 26.11 14.25 -23.21
CA ASN A 330 26.57 12.87 -23.36
C ASN A 330 25.40 11.95 -23.74
N GLU A 331 25.72 10.71 -24.18
CA GLU A 331 24.72 9.68 -24.40
C GLU A 331 23.85 9.48 -23.15
N TYR A 332 22.56 9.14 -23.37
CA TYR A 332 21.62 8.86 -22.28
C TYR A 332 22.17 7.73 -21.40
N ASP A 333 22.54 8.08 -20.17
CA ASP A 333 22.88 7.09 -19.14
C ASP A 333 21.60 6.68 -18.42
N SER A 334 21.18 5.44 -18.60
CA SER A 334 20.03 4.87 -17.89
C SER A 334 20.26 4.72 -16.38
N LYS A 335 21.50 4.98 -15.90
CA LYS A 335 21.85 4.93 -14.49
C LYS A 335 21.50 6.25 -13.81
N ASN A 336 20.31 6.32 -13.26
CA ASN A 336 19.92 7.46 -12.42
C ASN A 336 20.78 7.45 -11.13
N PRO A 337 21.46 8.56 -10.79
CA PRO A 337 22.24 8.67 -9.54
C PRO A 337 21.45 8.35 -8.28
N LEU A 338 20.15 8.63 -8.27
CA LEU A 338 19.26 8.30 -7.14
C LEU A 338 18.99 6.79 -7.02
N GLN A 339 19.18 6.03 -8.09
CA GLN A 339 19.09 4.56 -8.09
C GLN A 339 20.39 3.87 -7.66
N VAL A 340 21.50 4.61 -7.56
CA VAL A 340 22.81 4.03 -7.20
C VAL A 340 22.73 3.29 -5.87
N PHE A 341 22.10 3.87 -4.86
CA PHE A 341 21.95 3.22 -3.56
C PHE A 341 21.10 1.95 -3.65
N GLU A 342 20.03 1.96 -4.43
CA GLU A 342 19.18 0.79 -4.65
C GLU A 342 19.92 -0.30 -5.44
N SER A 343 20.70 0.07 -6.45
CA SER A 343 21.55 -0.83 -7.22
C SER A 343 22.66 -1.44 -6.37
N VAL A 344 23.30 -0.63 -5.53
CA VAL A 344 24.33 -1.11 -4.58
C VAL A 344 23.72 -2.07 -3.58
N TYR A 345 22.56 -1.72 -3.01
CA TYR A 345 21.85 -2.60 -2.10
C TYR A 345 21.44 -3.92 -2.76
N ALA A 346 20.88 -3.87 -3.97
CA ALA A 346 20.50 -5.06 -4.74
C ALA A 346 21.73 -5.95 -5.03
N THR A 347 22.87 -5.34 -5.40
CA THR A 347 24.14 -6.06 -5.63
C THR A 347 24.65 -6.72 -4.36
N ILE A 348 24.58 -6.04 -3.21
CA ILE A 348 24.97 -6.59 -1.91
C ILE A 348 24.03 -7.75 -1.52
N ALA A 349 22.72 -7.59 -1.71
CA ALA A 349 21.73 -8.61 -1.43
C ALA A 349 21.90 -9.85 -2.32
N ASP A 350 22.12 -9.65 -3.63
CA ASP A 350 22.42 -10.72 -4.58
C ASP A 350 23.71 -11.47 -4.21
N THR A 351 24.76 -10.75 -3.85
CA THR A 351 26.05 -11.34 -3.42
C THR A 351 25.90 -12.17 -2.14
N LYS A 352 24.95 -11.80 -1.26
CA LYS A 352 24.64 -12.59 -0.07
C LYS A 352 23.92 -13.91 -0.42
N GLN A 353 23.02 -13.89 -1.40
CA GLN A 353 22.26 -15.07 -1.84
C GLN A 353 23.06 -15.98 -2.78
N HIS A 354 23.89 -15.36 -3.62
CA HIS A 354 24.74 -16.03 -4.62
C HIS A 354 26.22 -15.65 -4.41
N PRO A 355 26.89 -16.29 -3.44
CA PRO A 355 28.28 -15.98 -3.12
C PRO A 355 29.20 -16.10 -4.34
N LYS A 356 30.01 -15.05 -4.57
CA LYS A 356 31.01 -15.02 -5.66
C LYS A 356 32.41 -15.19 -5.10
N GLU A 357 33.20 -16.09 -5.68
CA GLU A 357 34.56 -16.31 -5.27
C GLU A 357 35.41 -15.02 -5.40
N GLY A 358 36.22 -14.70 -4.39
CA GLY A 358 37.03 -13.49 -4.33
C GLY A 358 36.26 -12.21 -3.97
N SER A 359 34.94 -12.26 -3.71
CA SER A 359 34.15 -11.09 -3.34
C SER A 359 34.45 -10.63 -1.90
N TYR A 360 34.84 -9.35 -1.74
CA TYR A 360 35.02 -8.73 -0.42
C TYR A 360 33.69 -8.66 0.38
N THR A 361 32.58 -8.50 -0.30
CA THR A 361 31.25 -8.50 0.31
C THR A 361 30.92 -9.88 0.93
N ASN A 362 31.26 -10.98 0.25
CA ASN A 362 31.12 -12.33 0.83
C ASN A 362 31.99 -12.50 2.06
N TYR A 363 33.28 -12.06 1.99
CA TYR A 363 34.15 -12.09 3.14
C TYR A 363 33.56 -11.35 4.35
N LEU A 364 32.91 -10.20 4.15
CA LEU A 364 32.24 -9.47 5.23
C LEU A 364 31.06 -10.24 5.80
N PHE A 365 30.25 -10.88 4.96
CA PHE A 365 29.13 -11.72 5.42
C PHE A 365 29.61 -12.93 6.23
N ASP A 366 30.66 -13.60 5.77
CA ASP A 366 31.27 -14.75 6.47
C ASP A 366 31.86 -14.37 7.82
N LYS A 367 32.41 -13.16 7.95
CA LYS A 367 32.99 -12.65 9.22
C LYS A 367 31.96 -12.04 10.17
N GLY A 368 30.71 -11.84 9.69
CA GLY A 368 29.59 -11.39 10.48
C GLY A 368 29.56 -9.92 10.83
N ILE A 369 28.53 -9.53 11.59
CA ILE A 369 28.16 -8.14 11.85
C ILE A 369 29.26 -7.33 12.53
N ASP A 370 30.02 -7.93 13.43
CA ASP A 370 31.10 -7.23 14.14
C ASP A 370 32.19 -6.74 13.20
N LYS A 371 32.49 -7.51 12.14
CA LYS A 371 33.47 -7.12 11.12
C LYS A 371 32.94 -6.01 10.23
N ILE A 372 31.62 -6.05 9.91
CA ILE A 372 30.96 -5.00 9.13
C ILE A 372 30.97 -3.68 9.92
N LEU A 373 30.54 -3.70 11.18
CA LEU A 373 30.51 -2.52 12.05
C LEU A 373 31.88 -1.87 12.27
N LYS A 374 32.94 -2.67 12.38
CA LYS A 374 34.34 -2.16 12.47
C LYS A 374 34.84 -1.43 11.20
N LYS A 375 34.08 -1.45 10.11
CA LYS A 375 34.40 -0.74 8.86
C LYS A 375 33.59 0.54 8.68
N LEU A 376 32.59 0.76 9.54
CA LEU A 376 31.74 1.95 9.54
C LEU A 376 32.21 3.01 10.57
N GLY A 377 33.16 2.66 11.44
CA GLY A 377 33.75 3.53 12.46
C GLY A 377 35.18 3.96 12.18
#